data_3caac75a63e4b8f1bfc8be8a4184c644
#
_entry.id   3caac75a63e4b8f1bfc8be8a4184c644
#
_cell.length_a   1.000
_cell.length_b   1.000
_cell.length_c   1.000
_cell.angle_alpha   90.00
_cell.angle_beta   90.00
_cell.angle_gamma   90.00
#
_symmetry.space_group_name_H-M   'P 1'
#
loop_
_entity.id
_entity.type
_entity.pdbx_description
1 polymer ?
#
loop_
_entity_poly.entity_id
_entity_poly.type
_entity_poly.pdbx_seq_one_letter_code
_entity_poly.pdbx_strand_id
1 'polypeptide(L)'
;METTNIFETKEKRHKRGIKESFLVTGMTCASCAASVESVLKQTVGVFDASVNFANSSVLVEYDRILSHNQLQNALREVGYDIIIDAEDPTEVQQELQQKHYQDIKKRTIWSAILTLPIFVLGMFYMQWEPGKWISLLMTIPILFWFGRSFFINAFKQAKHGKANMDTLVALSTGIAF
;
A
#
# COMPACT_ATOMS: atom_id res chain seq x y z
N MET A 1 -25.67 31.71 -20.74
CA MET A 1 -26.02 31.98 -19.32
C MET A 1 -25.96 30.75 -18.40
N GLU A 2 -25.45 29.60 -18.85
CA GLU A 2 -25.40 28.33 -18.06
C GLU A 2 -24.14 28.11 -17.27
N THR A 3 -23.03 28.76 -17.60
CA THR A 3 -21.73 28.54 -16.96
C THR A 3 -21.63 29.11 -15.53
N THR A 4 -22.39 30.13 -15.21
CA THR A 4 -22.37 30.78 -13.88
C THR A 4 -22.98 29.89 -12.78
N ASN A 5 -23.93 29.02 -13.14
CA ASN A 5 -24.66 28.17 -12.20
C ASN A 5 -23.80 26.97 -11.70
N ILE A 6 -22.87 26.52 -12.52
CA ILE A 6 -21.99 25.39 -12.16
C ILE A 6 -20.90 25.83 -11.17
N PHE A 7 -20.38 27.04 -11.31
CA PHE A 7 -19.38 27.59 -10.39
C PHE A 7 -20.00 27.93 -9.03
N GLU A 8 -21.17 28.53 -8.98
CA GLU A 8 -21.89 28.78 -7.71
C GLU A 8 -22.32 27.51 -7.00
N THR A 9 -22.65 26.44 -7.74
CA THR A 9 -23.01 25.15 -7.13
C THR A 9 -21.79 24.45 -6.57
N LYS A 10 -20.62 24.55 -7.22
CA LYS A 10 -19.34 24.04 -6.68
C LYS A 10 -18.90 24.81 -5.43
N GLU A 11 -19.01 26.12 -5.45
CA GLU A 11 -18.62 26.99 -4.33
C GLU A 11 -19.53 26.81 -3.10
N LYS A 12 -20.83 26.59 -3.30
CA LYS A 12 -21.78 26.26 -2.22
C LYS A 12 -21.59 24.85 -1.65
N ARG A 13 -21.15 23.87 -2.45
CA ARG A 13 -20.77 22.53 -1.96
C ARG A 13 -19.50 22.58 -1.09
N HIS A 14 -18.52 23.39 -1.49
CA HIS A 14 -17.28 23.56 -0.74
C HIS A 14 -17.48 24.18 0.65
N LYS A 15 -18.55 24.95 0.87
CA LYS A 15 -18.88 25.54 2.19
C LYS A 15 -19.54 24.59 3.19
N ARG A 16 -19.86 23.35 2.81
CA ARG A 16 -20.51 22.34 3.69
C ARG A 16 -19.62 21.17 4.06
N GLY A 17 -18.42 21.08 3.50
CA GLY A 17 -17.48 20.00 3.76
C GLY A 17 -16.80 20.15 5.12
N ILE A 18 -16.59 19.00 5.78
CA ILE A 18 -15.68 18.88 6.93
C ILE A 18 -14.32 18.50 6.35
N LYS A 19 -13.26 19.15 6.85
CA LYS A 19 -11.87 18.77 6.53
C LYS A 19 -11.27 18.06 7.73
N GLU A 20 -10.91 16.80 7.54
CA GLU A 20 -10.27 16.02 8.58
C GLU A 20 -9.05 15.29 8.03
N SER A 21 -8.06 15.11 8.91
CA SER A 21 -6.84 14.39 8.59
C SER A 21 -6.85 13.04 9.28
N PHE A 22 -6.65 11.98 8.49
CA PHE A 22 -6.60 10.60 8.98
C PHE A 22 -5.24 9.99 8.71
N LEU A 23 -4.78 9.09 9.57
CA LEU A 23 -3.62 8.25 9.31
C LEU A 23 -4.02 7.09 8.40
N VAL A 24 -3.22 6.85 7.37
CA VAL A 24 -3.44 5.76 6.41
C VAL A 24 -2.38 4.69 6.60
N THR A 25 -2.81 3.45 6.71
CA THR A 25 -1.92 2.29 6.80
C THR A 25 -1.92 1.48 5.49
N GLY A 26 -0.84 0.76 5.23
CA GLY A 26 -0.70 -0.07 4.04
C GLY A 26 -0.05 0.61 2.84
N MET A 27 0.26 1.91 2.91
CA MET A 27 0.98 2.61 1.83
C MET A 27 2.48 2.28 1.92
N THR A 28 3.02 1.68 0.87
CA THR A 28 4.45 1.31 0.77
C THR A 28 5.19 2.07 -0.32
N CYS A 29 4.46 2.81 -1.18
CA CYS A 29 5.04 3.52 -2.31
C CYS A 29 4.18 4.74 -2.71
N ALA A 30 4.76 5.66 -3.48
CA ALA A 30 4.05 6.86 -3.95
C ALA A 30 2.83 6.55 -4.84
N SER A 31 2.86 5.47 -5.61
CA SER A 31 1.71 5.03 -6.39
C SER A 31 0.57 4.51 -5.51
N CYS A 32 0.88 3.98 -4.32
CA CYS A 32 -0.11 3.62 -3.31
C CYS A 32 -0.83 4.87 -2.81
N ALA A 33 -0.11 5.95 -2.54
CA ALA A 33 -0.69 7.23 -2.14
C ALA A 33 -1.66 7.78 -3.21
N ALA A 34 -1.24 7.75 -4.48
CA ALA A 34 -2.11 8.14 -5.60
C ALA A 34 -3.36 7.25 -5.72
N SER A 35 -3.23 5.95 -5.41
CA SER A 35 -4.37 5.03 -5.38
C SER A 35 -5.36 5.36 -4.27
N VAL A 36 -4.88 5.62 -3.06
CA VAL A 36 -5.70 6.04 -1.91
C VAL A 36 -6.45 7.34 -2.25
N GLU A 37 -5.75 8.34 -2.78
CA GLU A 37 -6.34 9.60 -3.19
C GLU A 37 -7.44 9.42 -4.25
N SER A 38 -7.16 8.59 -5.26
CA SER A 38 -8.13 8.29 -6.33
C SER A 38 -9.37 7.58 -5.80
N VAL A 39 -9.23 6.61 -4.88
CA VAL A 39 -10.36 5.88 -4.31
C VAL A 39 -11.23 6.81 -3.47
N LEU A 40 -10.62 7.64 -2.63
CA LEU A 40 -11.37 8.60 -1.82
C LEU A 40 -12.11 9.63 -2.67
N LYS A 41 -11.48 10.18 -3.71
CA LYS A 41 -12.12 11.12 -4.64
C LYS A 41 -13.27 10.50 -5.43
N GLN A 42 -13.29 9.19 -5.61
CA GLN A 42 -14.40 8.46 -6.26
C GLN A 42 -15.50 8.07 -5.28
N THR A 43 -15.26 8.18 -3.98
CA THR A 43 -16.25 7.85 -2.95
C THR A 43 -17.34 8.92 -2.92
N VAL A 44 -18.60 8.49 -2.97
CA VAL A 44 -19.74 9.40 -2.95
C VAL A 44 -19.77 10.18 -1.64
N GLY A 45 -19.84 11.49 -1.71
CA GLY A 45 -19.82 12.37 -0.54
C GLY A 45 -18.45 12.93 -0.19
N VAL A 46 -17.38 12.52 -0.87
CA VAL A 46 -16.06 13.14 -0.78
C VAL A 46 -15.93 14.23 -1.84
N PHE A 47 -15.51 15.43 -1.43
CA PHE A 47 -15.29 16.57 -2.32
C PHE A 47 -13.86 16.67 -2.81
N ASP A 48 -12.90 16.42 -1.89
CA ASP A 48 -11.48 16.37 -2.21
C ASP A 48 -10.74 15.47 -1.22
N ALA A 49 -9.63 14.92 -1.66
CA ALA A 49 -8.71 14.14 -0.85
C ALA A 49 -7.28 14.43 -1.30
N SER A 50 -6.38 14.65 -0.35
CA SER A 50 -4.97 14.89 -0.60
C SER A 50 -4.12 14.03 0.34
N VAL A 51 -3.29 13.16 -0.23
CA VAL A 51 -2.46 12.23 0.53
C VAL A 51 -1.05 12.79 0.70
N ASN A 52 -0.59 12.81 1.94
CA ASN A 52 0.81 13.04 2.26
C ASN A 52 1.49 11.69 2.57
N PHE A 53 2.25 11.19 1.60
CA PHE A 53 2.95 9.91 1.74
C PHE A 53 4.04 9.94 2.82
N ALA A 54 4.71 11.08 3.03
CA ALA A 54 5.84 11.17 3.96
C ALA A 54 5.43 10.93 5.43
N ASN A 55 4.25 11.41 5.82
CA ASN A 55 3.70 11.20 7.16
C ASN A 55 2.53 10.20 7.20
N SER A 56 2.29 9.51 6.08
CA SER A 56 1.22 8.50 5.94
C SER A 56 -0.16 9.03 6.35
N SER A 57 -0.48 10.27 6.00
CA SER A 57 -1.76 10.90 6.29
C SER A 57 -2.52 11.27 5.04
N VAL A 58 -3.83 11.37 5.16
CA VAL A 58 -4.73 11.90 4.14
C VAL A 58 -5.60 12.99 4.73
N LEU A 59 -5.65 14.13 4.06
CA LEU A 59 -6.61 15.19 4.31
C LEU A 59 -7.81 14.96 3.41
N VAL A 60 -8.97 14.74 4.00
CA VAL A 60 -10.22 14.49 3.27
C VAL A 60 -11.21 15.61 3.52
N GLU A 61 -11.78 16.16 2.46
CA GLU A 61 -12.91 17.07 2.51
C GLU A 61 -14.17 16.32 2.08
N TYR A 62 -15.12 16.14 3.00
CA TYR A 62 -16.30 15.29 2.78
C TYR A 62 -17.58 15.90 3.39
N ASP A 63 -18.72 15.38 2.96
CA ASP A 63 -20.03 15.82 3.46
C ASP A 63 -20.25 15.28 4.90
N ARG A 64 -20.87 16.09 5.78
CA ARG A 64 -21.23 15.73 7.15
C ARG A 64 -22.08 14.46 7.28
N ILE A 65 -22.77 14.08 6.22
CA ILE A 65 -23.62 12.90 6.18
C ILE A 65 -22.79 11.62 6.01
N LEU A 66 -21.56 11.73 5.48
CA LEU A 66 -20.68 10.60 5.23
C LEU A 66 -20.06 10.15 6.56
N SER A 67 -20.23 8.88 6.91
CA SER A 67 -19.62 8.32 8.11
C SER A 67 -18.17 7.92 7.86
N HIS A 68 -17.32 8.03 8.90
CA HIS A 68 -15.93 7.58 8.84
C HIS A 68 -15.80 6.10 8.43
N ASN A 69 -16.76 5.26 8.84
CA ASN A 69 -16.78 3.84 8.46
C ASN A 69 -16.94 3.62 6.95
N GLN A 70 -17.62 4.51 6.26
CA GLN A 70 -17.76 4.42 4.80
C GLN A 70 -16.44 4.75 4.09
N LEU A 71 -15.70 5.76 4.57
CA LEU A 71 -14.36 6.07 4.09
C LEU A 71 -13.40 4.90 4.33
N GLN A 72 -13.46 4.32 5.53
CA GLN A 72 -12.64 3.18 5.90
C GLN A 72 -12.92 1.94 5.04
N ASN A 73 -14.19 1.62 4.82
CA ASN A 73 -14.59 0.48 3.99
C ASN A 73 -14.13 0.64 2.53
N ALA A 74 -14.28 1.83 1.96
CA ALA A 74 -13.82 2.12 0.59
C ALA A 74 -12.30 1.88 0.43
N LEU A 75 -11.50 2.20 1.44
CA LEU A 75 -10.07 1.95 1.42
C LEU A 75 -9.71 0.49 1.71
N ARG A 76 -10.46 -0.20 2.59
CA ARG A 76 -10.25 -1.62 2.89
C ARG A 76 -10.48 -2.51 1.68
N GLU A 77 -11.41 -2.16 0.81
CA GLU A 77 -11.65 -2.90 -0.44
C GLU A 77 -10.41 -2.95 -1.34
N VAL A 78 -9.61 -1.90 -1.35
CA VAL A 78 -8.36 -1.82 -2.14
C VAL A 78 -7.10 -2.17 -1.34
N GLY A 79 -7.25 -2.57 -0.07
CA GLY A 79 -6.17 -3.08 0.76
C GLY A 79 -5.44 -2.05 1.61
N TYR A 80 -6.01 -0.85 1.77
CA TYR A 80 -5.55 0.19 2.69
C TYR A 80 -6.50 0.31 3.88
N ASP A 81 -6.07 0.97 4.96
CA ASP A 81 -6.93 1.24 6.10
C ASP A 81 -6.68 2.66 6.63
N ILE A 82 -7.71 3.27 7.23
CA ILE A 82 -7.60 4.54 7.95
C ILE A 82 -7.85 4.33 9.44
N ILE A 83 -7.12 5.06 10.26
CA ILE A 83 -7.30 5.09 11.70
C ILE A 83 -8.20 6.27 12.03
N ILE A 84 -9.39 5.99 12.55
CA ILE A 84 -10.44 6.97 12.82
C ILE A 84 -10.26 7.56 14.23
N ASP A 85 -9.93 6.70 15.22
CA ASP A 85 -9.85 7.08 16.63
C ASP A 85 -8.37 7.12 17.12
N ALA A 86 -7.59 8.07 16.63
CA ALA A 86 -6.26 8.32 17.20
C ALA A 86 -6.39 9.43 18.25
N GLU A 87 -6.37 9.09 19.55
CA GLU A 87 -6.34 10.07 20.66
C GLU A 87 -5.10 10.98 20.56
N ASP A 88 -3.99 10.47 20.05
CA ASP A 88 -2.82 11.25 19.69
C ASP A 88 -2.22 10.71 18.35
N PRO A 89 -2.51 11.39 17.23
CA PRO A 89 -2.06 10.94 15.90
C PRO A 89 -0.55 10.75 15.80
N THR A 90 0.22 11.51 16.57
CA THR A 90 1.69 11.50 16.52
C THR A 90 2.27 10.27 17.22
N GLU A 91 1.73 9.89 18.37
CA GLU A 91 2.18 8.70 19.12
C GLU A 91 1.81 7.41 18.36
N VAL A 92 0.57 7.32 17.89
CA VAL A 92 0.10 6.17 17.10
C VAL A 92 0.91 6.02 15.82
N GLN A 93 1.26 7.12 15.16
CA GLN A 93 2.11 7.11 13.98
C GLN A 93 3.51 6.57 14.29
N GLN A 94 4.14 7.01 15.37
CA GLN A 94 5.46 6.55 15.80
C GLN A 94 5.45 5.07 16.17
N GLU A 95 4.45 4.60 16.90
CA GLU A 95 4.31 3.18 17.23
C GLU A 95 4.14 2.31 16.00
N LEU A 96 3.30 2.72 15.06
CA LEU A 96 3.10 1.99 13.80
C LEU A 96 4.37 1.94 12.96
N GLN A 97 5.10 3.06 12.87
CA GLN A 97 6.38 3.11 12.17
C GLN A 97 7.43 2.21 12.84
N GLN A 98 7.51 2.21 14.16
CA GLN A 98 8.44 1.34 14.90
C GLN A 98 8.12 -0.14 14.73
N LYS A 99 6.84 -0.52 14.83
CA LYS A 99 6.40 -1.90 14.60
C LYS A 99 6.72 -2.35 13.17
N HIS A 100 6.39 -1.50 12.20
CA HIS A 100 6.68 -1.77 10.79
C HIS A 100 8.18 -1.90 10.52
N TYR A 101 9.00 -1.01 11.10
CA TYR A 101 10.45 -1.07 11.01
C TYR A 101 11.02 -2.36 11.61
N GLN A 102 10.56 -2.78 12.78
CA GLN A 102 11.01 -4.01 13.44
C GLN A 102 10.64 -5.26 12.63
N ASP A 103 9.43 -5.29 12.04
CA ASP A 103 8.99 -6.41 11.20
C ASP A 103 9.81 -6.49 9.90
N ILE A 104 10.05 -5.36 9.24
CA ILE A 104 10.91 -5.30 8.06
C ILE A 104 12.33 -5.73 8.43
N LYS A 105 12.90 -5.20 9.50
CA LYS A 105 14.25 -5.53 9.96
C LYS A 105 14.41 -7.04 10.20
N LYS A 106 13.47 -7.66 10.92
CA LYS A 106 13.50 -9.11 11.16
C LYS A 106 13.42 -9.89 9.84
N ARG A 107 12.47 -9.54 8.97
CA ARG A 107 12.33 -10.21 7.65
C ARG A 107 13.58 -10.05 6.80
N THR A 108 14.16 -8.85 6.75
CA THR A 108 15.39 -8.58 5.97
C THR A 108 16.58 -9.37 6.50
N ILE A 109 16.78 -9.46 7.82
CA ILE A 109 17.87 -10.24 8.41
C ILE A 109 17.71 -11.73 8.07
N TRP A 110 16.51 -12.29 8.26
CA TRP A 110 16.26 -13.70 7.94
C TRP A 110 16.40 -13.99 6.44
N SER A 111 15.91 -13.12 5.57
CA SER A 111 16.11 -13.31 4.13
C SER A 111 17.57 -13.20 3.73
N ALA A 112 18.34 -12.28 4.32
CA ALA A 112 19.77 -12.15 4.06
C ALA A 112 20.55 -13.40 4.48
N ILE A 113 20.24 -13.96 5.66
CA ILE A 113 20.87 -15.21 6.15
C ILE A 113 20.56 -16.38 5.21
N LEU A 114 19.33 -16.50 4.71
CA LEU A 114 18.97 -17.56 3.77
C LEU A 114 19.56 -17.35 2.36
N THR A 115 19.70 -16.11 1.93
CA THR A 115 20.19 -15.78 0.58
C THR A 115 21.71 -15.97 0.47
N LEU A 116 22.45 -15.74 1.57
CA LEU A 116 23.90 -15.83 1.59
C LEU A 116 24.44 -17.22 1.12
N PRO A 117 23.94 -18.36 1.61
CA PRO A 117 24.39 -19.67 1.12
C PRO A 117 24.03 -19.89 -0.37
N ILE A 118 22.87 -19.41 -0.82
CA ILE A 118 22.48 -19.53 -2.24
C ILE A 118 23.42 -18.73 -3.12
N PHE A 119 23.80 -17.52 -2.70
CA PHE A 119 24.75 -16.69 -3.41
C PHE A 119 26.13 -17.35 -3.50
N VAL A 120 26.63 -17.93 -2.39
CA VAL A 120 27.92 -18.65 -2.36
C VAL A 120 27.87 -19.89 -3.28
N LEU A 121 26.80 -20.68 -3.22
CA LEU A 121 26.62 -21.85 -4.11
C LEU A 121 26.56 -21.42 -5.59
N GLY A 122 25.83 -20.37 -5.91
CA GLY A 122 25.72 -19.87 -7.28
C GLY A 122 27.06 -19.34 -7.82
N MET A 123 27.89 -18.74 -6.96
CA MET A 123 29.18 -18.18 -7.38
C MET A 123 30.28 -19.25 -7.50
N PHE A 124 30.37 -20.20 -6.57
CA PHE A 124 31.46 -21.18 -6.51
C PHE A 124 31.12 -22.49 -7.22
N TYR A 125 29.84 -22.87 -7.35
CA TYR A 125 29.41 -24.16 -7.89
C TYR A 125 28.52 -24.03 -9.12
N MET A 126 28.79 -23.04 -9.97
CA MET A 126 27.97 -22.70 -11.15
C MET A 126 27.86 -23.85 -12.18
N GLN A 127 28.81 -24.79 -12.20
CA GLN A 127 28.81 -25.95 -13.11
C GLN A 127 28.40 -27.28 -12.46
N TRP A 128 28.05 -27.26 -11.17
CA TRP A 128 27.65 -28.48 -10.45
C TRP A 128 26.13 -28.72 -10.62
N GLU A 129 25.80 -29.72 -11.42
CA GLU A 129 24.40 -30.04 -11.75
C GLU A 129 23.49 -30.22 -10.51
N PRO A 130 23.88 -30.95 -9.41
CA PRO A 130 23.04 -31.04 -8.23
C PRO A 130 22.83 -29.70 -7.52
N GLY A 131 23.77 -28.76 -7.64
CA GLY A 131 23.68 -27.43 -7.03
C GLY A 131 22.50 -26.60 -7.56
N LYS A 132 22.15 -26.80 -8.82
CA LYS A 132 20.97 -26.12 -9.45
C LYS A 132 19.67 -26.53 -8.76
N TRP A 133 19.47 -27.81 -8.51
CA TRP A 133 18.28 -28.33 -7.83
C TRP A 133 18.20 -27.91 -6.36
N ILE A 134 19.35 -27.87 -5.67
CA ILE A 134 19.44 -27.41 -4.27
C ILE A 134 19.07 -25.91 -4.21
N SER A 135 19.62 -25.09 -5.11
CA SER A 135 19.33 -23.66 -5.18
C SER A 135 17.85 -23.41 -5.48
N LEU A 136 17.25 -24.15 -6.39
CA LEU A 136 15.82 -24.08 -6.71
C LEU A 136 14.97 -24.43 -5.48
N LEU A 137 15.29 -25.52 -4.79
CA LEU A 137 14.57 -25.95 -3.59
C LEU A 137 14.65 -24.93 -2.46
N MET A 138 15.79 -24.24 -2.29
CA MET A 138 15.98 -23.19 -1.30
C MET A 138 15.31 -21.86 -1.71
N THR A 139 15.19 -21.58 -3.01
CA THR A 139 14.57 -20.35 -3.51
C THR A 139 13.04 -20.38 -3.34
N ILE A 140 12.41 -21.54 -3.48
CA ILE A 140 10.94 -21.69 -3.32
C ILE A 140 10.44 -21.13 -1.98
N PRO A 141 10.95 -21.55 -0.79
CA PRO A 141 10.45 -21.01 0.47
C PRO A 141 10.73 -19.51 0.64
N ILE A 142 11.84 -19.02 0.10
CA ILE A 142 12.14 -17.58 0.13
C ILE A 142 11.11 -16.82 -0.68
N LEU A 143 10.84 -17.24 -1.90
CA LEU A 143 9.88 -16.61 -2.78
C LEU A 143 8.46 -16.60 -2.19
N PHE A 144 8.00 -17.75 -1.70
CA PHE A 144 6.64 -17.88 -1.19
C PHE A 144 6.44 -17.31 0.20
N TRP A 145 7.44 -17.35 1.07
CA TRP A 145 7.31 -16.85 2.43
C TRP A 145 7.59 -15.35 2.53
N PHE A 146 8.71 -14.89 1.98
CA PHE A 146 9.10 -13.47 2.04
C PHE A 146 8.44 -12.65 0.94
N GLY A 147 8.18 -13.23 -0.24
CA GLY A 147 7.48 -12.60 -1.35
C GLY A 147 5.96 -12.54 -1.21
N ARG A 148 5.39 -13.25 -0.22
CA ARG A 148 3.91 -13.38 -0.06
C ARG A 148 3.17 -12.04 -0.06
N SER A 149 3.70 -11.03 0.59
CA SER A 149 3.07 -9.70 0.65
C SER A 149 2.97 -9.05 -0.73
N PHE A 150 4.00 -9.18 -1.58
CA PHE A 150 3.99 -8.66 -2.95
C PHE A 150 2.92 -9.35 -3.80
N PHE A 151 2.83 -10.68 -3.73
CA PHE A 151 1.83 -11.45 -4.49
C PHE A 151 0.41 -11.15 -4.02
N ILE A 152 0.16 -11.04 -2.72
CA ILE A 152 -1.16 -10.70 -2.17
C ILE A 152 -1.57 -9.29 -2.59
N ASN A 153 -0.68 -8.31 -2.47
CA ASN A 153 -0.96 -6.93 -2.86
C ASN A 153 -1.17 -6.81 -4.37
N ALA A 154 -0.32 -7.47 -5.16
CA ALA A 154 -0.46 -7.51 -6.62
C ALA A 154 -1.83 -8.10 -7.04
N PHE A 155 -2.25 -9.20 -6.42
CA PHE A 155 -3.52 -9.84 -6.72
C PHE A 155 -4.72 -8.96 -6.35
N LYS A 156 -4.69 -8.35 -5.15
CA LYS A 156 -5.74 -7.42 -4.72
C LYS A 156 -5.88 -6.23 -5.67
N GLN A 157 -4.77 -5.64 -6.08
CA GLN A 157 -4.80 -4.47 -6.98
C GLN A 157 -5.16 -4.83 -8.41
N ALA A 158 -4.69 -5.98 -8.92
CA ALA A 158 -5.08 -6.49 -10.24
C ALA A 158 -6.59 -6.71 -10.33
N LYS A 159 -7.24 -7.19 -9.26
CA LYS A 159 -8.70 -7.37 -9.20
C LYS A 159 -9.46 -6.04 -9.38
N HIS A 160 -8.86 -4.93 -8.97
CA HIS A 160 -9.45 -3.59 -9.10
C HIS A 160 -8.96 -2.83 -10.36
N GLY A 161 -8.30 -3.53 -11.29
CA GLY A 161 -7.80 -2.94 -12.54
C GLY A 161 -6.68 -1.91 -12.33
N LYS A 162 -6.06 -1.88 -11.15
CA LYS A 162 -4.94 -0.99 -10.82
C LYS A 162 -3.64 -1.79 -10.77
N ALA A 163 -2.61 -1.28 -11.42
CA ALA A 163 -1.26 -1.84 -11.38
C ALA A 163 -0.34 -0.90 -10.59
N ASN A 164 0.45 -1.49 -9.68
CA ASN A 164 1.46 -0.75 -8.94
C ASN A 164 2.82 -1.46 -9.05
N MET A 165 3.82 -0.96 -8.32
CA MET A 165 5.16 -1.54 -8.28
C MET A 165 5.14 -3.01 -7.82
N ASP A 166 4.29 -3.38 -6.87
CA ASP A 166 4.15 -4.76 -6.39
C ASP A 166 3.65 -5.70 -7.50
N THR A 167 2.75 -5.22 -8.35
CA THR A 167 2.22 -5.98 -9.51
C THR A 167 3.34 -6.26 -10.53
N LEU A 168 4.19 -5.27 -10.81
CA LEU A 168 5.31 -5.45 -11.72
C LEU A 168 6.34 -6.44 -11.17
N VAL A 169 6.68 -6.32 -9.88
CA VAL A 169 7.61 -7.23 -9.21
C VAL A 169 7.06 -8.66 -9.18
N ALA A 170 5.78 -8.82 -8.82
CA ALA A 170 5.14 -10.13 -8.79
C ALA A 170 5.09 -10.79 -10.17
N LEU A 171 4.76 -10.02 -11.22
CA LEU A 171 4.68 -10.51 -12.60
C LEU A 171 6.07 -10.88 -13.12
N SER A 172 7.07 -10.00 -12.96
CA SER A 172 8.43 -10.26 -13.44
C SER A 172 9.07 -11.45 -12.74
N THR A 173 8.88 -11.56 -11.43
CA THR A 173 9.39 -12.69 -10.64
C THR A 173 8.69 -14.01 -11.03
N GLY A 174 7.36 -13.97 -11.25
CA GLY A 174 6.59 -15.14 -11.65
C GLY A 174 6.91 -15.64 -13.05
N ILE A 175 7.30 -14.74 -13.98
CA ILE A 175 7.71 -15.14 -15.33
C ILE A 175 9.17 -15.65 -15.35
N ALA A 176 10.03 -15.08 -14.49
CA ALA A 176 11.44 -15.47 -14.43
C ALA A 176 11.67 -16.81 -13.72
N PHE A 177 10.72 -17.29 -12.92
CA PHE A 177 10.76 -18.55 -12.18
C PHE A 177 10.13 -19.70 -12.97
#